data_aeae8489ea4a60375dad4fc74fcedce3
#
_entry.id   aeae8489ea4a60375dad4fc74fcedce3
#
_cell.length_a   1.000
_cell.length_b   1.000
_cell.length_c   1.000
_cell.angle_alpha   90.00
_cell.angle_beta   90.00
_cell.angle_gamma   90.00
#
_symmetry.space_group_name_H-M   'P 1'
#
loop_
_entity.id
_entity.type
_entity.pdbx_description
1 polymer ?
#
loop_
_entity_poly.entity_id
_entity_poly.type
_entity_poly.pdbx_seq_one_letter_code
_entity_poly.pdbx_strand_id
1 'polypeptide(L)'
;MEFDHQGTLPERADQFLTGVTSIVVAESSLGSVLYTTSRSGGGDLLAYRIEADGGLALLDSRPIAGQAQAGTVNTLNFVDGRLYLTGAENAALTQIEISDDGTFSSVSEVTGAALPAQLLATETLEVNGLTFMYGITRGSDAVDVWQMGGAGVATLIEGGNPGDASQAALTGMSVAFAGGVPFLLVASDADNALISMSVGSDGRPREVSRISSEDGIGIASPTATAFAEVGGQSFGVLAAADSSTLSVVRLGSDGSLQLTDHVLDTRDTRFDGVHTIETASFNGRAYLAAAGGDDGVSVFELLEDGRLLHLTTIADETGTTMSGVSALSFTLQGSALHLAVASGAEAGLSVFTLDIASRGPIIGGTTAADVLDGGTGDDYLYGEAGNDAIAGHAGDDIIRDGAGLDVLTGGEGRDLFVLSDDGVIDTIADFDINQDRIDLSGWSFLRSNSQILFQSTAEGGVISFGAETLELKTVDGSPLTIDQIQSLNLVGQSRFMPDWVLPDQPDSFTEPAAAAPVSLIGTAQADVLSGGDADDLIHGLEDNDKLSGGGG
;
A
#
# COMPACT_ATOMS: atom_id res chain seq x y z
N MET A 1 -15.16 -2.29 -4.95
CA MET A 1 -14.66 -3.32 -4.02
C MET A 1 -15.05 -2.93 -2.62
N GLU A 2 -15.59 -3.82 -1.82
CA GLU A 2 -16.10 -3.52 -0.50
C GLU A 2 -15.64 -4.59 0.48
N PHE A 3 -15.16 -4.17 1.64
CA PHE A 3 -14.85 -5.06 2.76
C PHE A 3 -16.09 -5.16 3.65
N ASP A 4 -16.62 -6.34 3.78
CA ASP A 4 -17.78 -6.61 4.62
C ASP A 4 -17.36 -6.75 6.09
N HIS A 5 -17.98 -5.95 6.98
CA HIS A 5 -17.78 -6.09 8.42
C HIS A 5 -18.45 -7.38 8.91
N GLN A 6 -17.64 -8.35 9.35
CA GLN A 6 -18.13 -9.65 9.84
C GLN A 6 -18.51 -9.60 11.31
N GLY A 7 -17.93 -8.72 12.08
CA GLY A 7 -18.27 -8.52 13.48
C GLY A 7 -17.16 -7.87 14.27
N THR A 8 -17.53 -7.41 15.45
CA THR A 8 -16.61 -6.88 16.45
C THR A 8 -16.70 -7.75 17.71
N LEU A 9 -15.56 -8.24 18.18
CA LEU A 9 -15.47 -8.89 19.47
C LEU A 9 -15.42 -7.82 20.56
N PRO A 10 -16.48 -7.69 21.39
CA PRO A 10 -16.44 -6.77 22.51
C PRO A 10 -15.59 -7.36 23.65
N GLU A 11 -15.02 -6.49 24.46
CA GLU A 11 -14.38 -6.89 25.72
C GLU A 11 -15.37 -7.65 26.61
N ARG A 12 -14.90 -8.74 27.23
CA ARG A 12 -15.62 -9.49 28.27
C ARG A 12 -14.85 -9.40 29.58
N ALA A 13 -15.53 -9.66 30.71
CA ALA A 13 -14.95 -9.53 32.03
C ALA A 13 -13.70 -10.40 32.29
N ASP A 14 -13.47 -11.39 31.44
CA ASP A 14 -12.36 -12.36 31.48
C ASP A 14 -11.41 -12.24 30.25
N GLN A 15 -11.60 -11.23 29.40
CA GLN A 15 -10.86 -11.02 28.17
C GLN A 15 -10.54 -9.53 28.00
N PHE A 16 -9.26 -9.19 28.11
CA PHE A 16 -8.82 -7.79 28.00
C PHE A 16 -8.42 -7.49 26.55
N LEU A 17 -9.34 -6.91 25.79
CA LEU A 17 -9.13 -6.42 24.43
C LEU A 17 -8.90 -4.91 24.36
N THR A 18 -8.84 -4.22 25.50
CA THR A 18 -8.51 -2.79 25.54
C THR A 18 -7.01 -2.59 25.35
N GLY A 19 -6.65 -1.78 24.34
CA GLY A 19 -5.26 -1.46 24.06
C GLY A 19 -4.47 -2.66 23.56
N VAL A 20 -5.02 -3.43 22.64
CA VAL A 20 -4.28 -4.47 21.91
C VAL A 20 -3.06 -3.84 21.25
N THR A 21 -1.90 -4.44 21.40
CA THR A 21 -0.63 -3.89 20.91
C THR A 21 -0.02 -4.70 19.78
N SER A 22 -0.43 -5.95 19.61
CA SER A 22 0.06 -6.80 18.54
C SER A 22 -0.94 -7.90 18.21
N ILE A 23 -1.02 -8.21 16.94
CA ILE A 23 -1.76 -9.34 16.38
C ILE A 23 -0.77 -10.18 15.56
N VAL A 24 -0.87 -11.49 15.70
CA VAL A 24 -0.13 -12.47 14.87
C VAL A 24 -1.07 -13.58 14.48
N VAL A 25 -1.00 -14.04 13.25
CA VAL A 25 -1.76 -15.20 12.77
C VAL A 25 -0.81 -16.36 12.47
N ALA A 26 -1.22 -17.56 12.89
CA ALA A 26 -0.51 -18.79 12.57
C ALA A 26 -1.47 -19.93 12.25
N GLU A 27 -1.02 -20.86 11.42
CA GLU A 27 -1.80 -22.04 11.07
C GLU A 27 -1.75 -23.12 12.16
N SER A 28 -2.89 -23.75 12.39
CA SER A 28 -3.06 -24.89 13.31
C SER A 28 -3.78 -26.03 12.63
N SER A 29 -3.91 -27.17 13.31
CA SER A 29 -4.73 -28.29 12.83
C SER A 29 -6.22 -27.96 12.71
N LEU A 30 -6.67 -26.88 13.31
CA LEU A 30 -8.05 -26.36 13.28
C LEU A 30 -8.24 -25.18 12.32
N GLY A 31 -7.22 -24.81 11.55
CA GLY A 31 -7.18 -23.66 10.67
C GLY A 31 -6.39 -22.48 11.25
N SER A 32 -6.57 -21.30 10.68
CA SER A 32 -5.86 -20.09 11.09
C SER A 32 -6.28 -19.62 12.48
N VAL A 33 -5.31 -19.36 13.33
CA VAL A 33 -5.48 -18.87 14.70
C VAL A 33 -4.83 -17.49 14.83
N LEU A 34 -5.62 -16.54 15.31
CA LEU A 34 -5.21 -15.17 15.60
C LEU A 34 -4.83 -15.06 17.08
N TYR A 35 -3.62 -14.62 17.34
CA TYR A 35 -3.08 -14.38 18.67
C TYR A 35 -2.97 -12.88 18.93
N THR A 36 -3.40 -12.44 20.11
CA THR A 36 -3.30 -11.03 20.52
C THR A 36 -2.64 -10.86 21.86
N THR A 37 -2.05 -9.70 22.08
CA THR A 37 -1.62 -9.23 23.40
C THR A 37 -2.08 -7.80 23.62
N SER A 38 -2.35 -7.42 24.88
CA SER A 38 -2.89 -6.11 25.23
C SER A 38 -2.10 -5.42 26.35
N ARG A 39 -2.29 -4.10 26.49
CA ARG A 39 -1.67 -3.26 27.56
C ARG A 39 -2.42 -3.32 28.88
N SER A 40 -3.73 -3.62 28.88
CA SER A 40 -4.56 -3.47 30.08
C SER A 40 -4.62 -4.73 30.92
N GLY A 41 -4.86 -4.58 32.23
CA GLY A 41 -5.16 -5.65 33.16
C GLY A 41 -4.00 -6.56 33.55
N GLY A 42 -2.78 -6.32 33.09
CA GLY A 42 -1.64 -7.18 33.33
C GLY A 42 -1.15 -7.93 32.09
N GLY A 43 -1.72 -7.60 30.92
CA GLY A 43 -1.40 -8.20 29.63
C GLY A 43 -1.91 -9.64 29.52
N ASP A 44 -2.92 -9.86 28.70
CA ASP A 44 -3.40 -11.21 28.41
C ASP A 44 -2.96 -11.62 26.99
N LEU A 45 -2.63 -12.90 26.86
CA LEU A 45 -2.53 -13.57 25.58
C LEU A 45 -3.88 -14.21 25.28
N LEU A 46 -4.43 -13.90 24.13
CA LEU A 46 -5.68 -14.48 23.65
C LEU A 46 -5.42 -15.20 22.31
N ALA A 47 -6.02 -16.37 22.15
CA ALA A 47 -6.00 -17.14 20.92
C ALA A 47 -7.43 -17.28 20.40
N TYR A 48 -7.66 -16.87 19.15
CA TYR A 48 -8.94 -16.97 18.48
C TYR A 48 -8.82 -17.79 17.21
N ARG A 49 -9.71 -18.76 17.00
CA ARG A 49 -9.87 -19.38 15.70
C ARG A 49 -10.64 -18.44 14.79
N ILE A 50 -10.14 -18.25 13.59
CA ILE A 50 -10.84 -17.51 12.53
C ILE A 50 -11.80 -18.52 11.87
N GLU A 51 -13.09 -18.21 11.88
CA GLU A 51 -14.12 -19.03 11.23
C GLU A 51 -14.18 -18.68 9.73
N ALA A 52 -14.77 -19.55 8.91
CA ALA A 52 -14.83 -19.37 7.47
C ALA A 52 -15.56 -18.09 7.01
N ASP A 53 -16.42 -17.53 7.85
CA ASP A 53 -17.12 -16.27 7.62
C ASP A 53 -16.36 -15.04 8.19
N GLY A 54 -15.14 -15.24 8.71
CA GLY A 54 -14.34 -14.20 9.36
C GLY A 54 -14.69 -13.98 10.85
N GLY A 55 -15.69 -14.68 11.36
CA GLY A 55 -15.99 -14.68 12.81
C GLY A 55 -14.82 -15.20 13.65
N LEU A 56 -14.71 -14.71 14.90
CA LEU A 56 -13.65 -15.12 15.81
C LEU A 56 -14.22 -15.94 16.98
N ALA A 57 -13.72 -17.16 17.15
CA ALA A 57 -14.04 -18.03 18.27
C ALA A 57 -12.87 -18.16 19.24
N LEU A 58 -13.04 -17.72 20.50
CA LEU A 58 -11.99 -17.85 21.51
C LEU A 58 -11.62 -19.32 21.71
N LEU A 59 -10.33 -19.63 21.57
CA LEU A 59 -9.74 -20.94 21.84
C LEU A 59 -9.11 -21.03 23.22
N ASP A 60 -8.28 -20.06 23.59
CA ASP A 60 -7.54 -20.04 24.85
C ASP A 60 -7.25 -18.61 25.31
N SER A 61 -7.01 -18.47 26.62
CA SER A 61 -6.65 -17.21 27.27
C SER A 61 -5.62 -17.48 28.35
N ARG A 62 -4.54 -16.71 28.38
CA ARG A 62 -3.47 -16.82 29.38
C ARG A 62 -3.08 -15.46 29.91
N PRO A 63 -3.21 -15.23 31.22
CA PRO A 63 -2.66 -14.02 31.82
C PRO A 63 -1.13 -14.07 31.79
N ILE A 64 -0.52 -12.97 31.38
CA ILE A 64 0.94 -12.79 31.45
C ILE A 64 1.26 -12.26 32.84
N ALA A 65 1.38 -13.16 33.81
CA ALA A 65 1.60 -12.80 35.21
C ALA A 65 2.96 -12.10 35.40
N GLY A 66 2.92 -10.86 35.88
CA GLY A 66 4.07 -10.14 36.42
C GLY A 66 4.90 -9.34 35.40
N GLN A 67 4.50 -9.28 34.14
CA GLN A 67 5.28 -8.62 33.08
C GLN A 67 4.65 -7.35 32.50
N ALA A 68 3.41 -7.04 32.81
CA ALA A 68 2.80 -5.85 32.28
C ALA A 68 2.71 -4.75 33.33
N GLN A 69 3.57 -3.76 33.24
CA GLN A 69 3.27 -2.46 33.81
C GLN A 69 2.32 -1.72 32.86
N ALA A 70 1.35 -0.99 33.41
CA ALA A 70 0.43 -0.19 32.62
C ALA A 70 1.21 0.75 31.71
N GLY A 71 1.04 0.61 30.40
CA GLY A 71 1.68 1.48 29.39
C GLY A 71 2.77 0.81 28.55
N THR A 72 3.11 -0.47 28.76
CA THR A 72 4.10 -1.17 27.92
C THR A 72 3.50 -1.65 26.61
N VAL A 73 4.22 -1.43 25.51
CA VAL A 73 3.91 -2.02 24.21
C VAL A 73 4.55 -3.40 24.16
N ASN A 74 3.73 -4.43 24.04
CA ASN A 74 4.21 -5.79 23.82
C ASN A 74 4.03 -6.15 22.35
N THR A 75 5.00 -6.85 21.78
CA THR A 75 4.96 -7.38 20.43
C THR A 75 5.00 -8.90 20.45
N LEU A 76 4.11 -9.53 19.70
CA LEU A 76 4.12 -10.97 19.47
C LEU A 76 4.84 -11.29 18.17
N ASN A 77 5.62 -12.34 18.16
CA ASN A 77 6.28 -12.88 16.99
C ASN A 77 6.09 -14.39 16.94
N PHE A 78 5.76 -14.92 15.78
CA PHE A 78 5.60 -16.36 15.57
C PHE A 78 6.81 -16.92 14.85
N VAL A 79 7.49 -17.89 15.45
CA VAL A 79 8.70 -18.51 14.94
C VAL A 79 8.67 -19.99 15.26
N ASP A 80 8.80 -20.82 14.23
CA ASP A 80 9.04 -22.25 14.39
C ASP A 80 7.98 -22.94 15.29
N GLY A 81 6.69 -22.57 15.14
CA GLY A 81 5.60 -23.11 15.94
C GLY A 81 5.50 -22.54 17.36
N ARG A 82 6.19 -21.43 17.65
CA ARG A 82 6.21 -20.77 18.96
C ARG A 82 5.90 -19.29 18.83
N LEU A 83 5.27 -18.74 19.86
CA LEU A 83 5.17 -17.29 20.01
C LEU A 83 6.28 -16.79 20.94
N TYR A 84 6.82 -15.65 20.58
CA TYR A 84 7.74 -14.89 21.41
C TYR A 84 7.12 -13.55 21.76
N LEU A 85 7.01 -13.28 23.05
CA LEU A 85 6.56 -11.98 23.55
C LEU A 85 7.78 -11.13 23.87
N THR A 86 7.90 -10.01 23.18
CA THR A 86 8.88 -8.97 23.43
C THR A 86 8.19 -7.71 23.91
N GLY A 87 8.90 -6.76 24.52
CA GLY A 87 8.29 -5.51 24.94
C GLY A 87 9.20 -4.62 25.76
N ALA A 88 8.81 -3.35 25.85
CA ALA A 88 9.61 -2.23 26.30
C ALA A 88 10.19 -2.32 27.72
N GLU A 89 9.67 -3.17 28.57
CA GLU A 89 10.09 -3.29 29.98
C GLU A 89 10.35 -4.74 30.41
N ASN A 90 10.36 -5.69 29.48
CA ASN A 90 10.62 -7.09 29.81
C ASN A 90 12.11 -7.32 30.05
N ALA A 91 12.45 -7.85 31.23
CA ALA A 91 13.82 -8.22 31.56
C ALA A 91 14.26 -9.53 30.87
N ALA A 92 13.33 -10.27 30.25
CA ALA A 92 13.56 -11.54 29.58
C ALA A 92 12.56 -11.75 28.44
N LEU A 93 13.01 -12.44 27.38
CA LEU A 93 12.14 -12.94 26.32
C LEU A 93 11.21 -14.02 26.86
N THR A 94 9.93 -13.87 26.64
CA THR A 94 8.96 -14.90 27.00
C THR A 94 8.63 -15.74 25.77
N GLN A 95 8.86 -17.04 25.86
CA GLN A 95 8.48 -18.01 24.85
C GLN A 95 7.18 -18.69 25.24
N ILE A 96 6.27 -18.82 24.30
CA ILE A 96 4.99 -19.48 24.46
C ILE A 96 4.93 -20.64 23.46
N GLU A 97 4.83 -21.86 23.98
CA GLU A 97 4.62 -23.04 23.14
C GLU A 97 3.15 -23.13 22.76
N ILE A 98 2.89 -23.40 21.49
CA ILE A 98 1.54 -23.60 20.95
C ILE A 98 1.33 -25.09 20.69
N SER A 99 0.16 -25.60 21.05
CA SER A 99 -0.28 -26.95 20.71
C SER A 99 -0.75 -27.02 19.24
N ASP A 100 -0.85 -28.22 18.68
CA ASP A 100 -1.30 -28.43 17.29
C ASP A 100 -2.69 -27.84 17.01
N ASP A 101 -3.54 -27.69 18.04
CA ASP A 101 -4.88 -27.10 17.93
C ASP A 101 -4.89 -25.57 18.10
N GLY A 102 -3.73 -24.94 18.24
CA GLY A 102 -3.60 -23.49 18.37
C GLY A 102 -3.73 -22.96 19.80
N THR A 103 -3.94 -23.83 20.82
CA THR A 103 -3.99 -23.42 22.23
C THR A 103 -2.59 -23.25 22.82
N PHE A 104 -2.48 -22.50 23.94
CA PHE A 104 -1.20 -22.31 24.64
C PHE A 104 -0.87 -23.52 25.51
N SER A 105 0.24 -24.21 25.22
CA SER A 105 0.67 -25.37 25.99
C SER A 105 1.56 -25.01 27.18
N SER A 106 2.51 -24.12 27.01
CA SER A 106 3.40 -23.64 28.07
C SER A 106 3.87 -22.22 27.85
N VAL A 107 4.23 -21.54 28.94
CA VAL A 107 4.85 -20.20 28.92
C VAL A 107 6.16 -20.30 29.72
N SER A 108 7.27 -19.89 29.15
CA SER A 108 8.60 -19.96 29.79
C SER A 108 9.45 -18.75 29.44
N GLU A 109 10.34 -18.37 30.36
CA GLU A 109 11.34 -17.36 30.06
C GLU A 109 12.52 -17.99 29.28
N VAL A 110 13.00 -17.31 28.25
CA VAL A 110 14.21 -17.71 27.54
C VAL A 110 15.41 -17.27 28.37
N THR A 111 16.10 -18.25 28.97
CA THR A 111 17.28 -18.00 29.81
C THR A 111 18.55 -18.07 28.98
N GLY A 112 19.48 -17.13 29.19
CA GLY A 112 20.84 -17.17 28.62
C GLY A 112 21.14 -16.17 27.52
N ALA A 113 20.14 -15.43 27.03
CA ALA A 113 20.39 -14.32 26.11
C ALA A 113 20.34 -12.99 26.89
N ALA A 114 21.34 -12.15 26.71
CA ALA A 114 21.25 -10.75 27.12
C ALA A 114 20.36 -10.04 26.08
N LEU A 115 19.04 -10.07 26.28
CA LEU A 115 18.10 -9.35 25.43
C LEU A 115 18.04 -7.89 25.86
N PRO A 116 17.99 -6.96 24.90
CA PRO A 116 17.73 -5.56 25.22
C PRO A 116 16.37 -5.42 25.88
N ALA A 117 16.27 -4.53 26.86
CA ALA A 117 15.05 -4.34 27.63
C ALA A 117 13.89 -3.73 26.82
N GLN A 118 14.15 -3.22 25.59
CA GLN A 118 13.17 -2.42 24.83
C GLN A 118 13.19 -2.78 23.33
N LEU A 119 12.74 -3.99 22.99
CA LEU A 119 12.54 -4.37 21.59
C LEU A 119 11.27 -3.71 21.02
N LEU A 120 11.42 -2.98 19.92
CA LEU A 120 10.34 -2.33 19.18
C LEU A 120 9.79 -3.22 18.07
N ALA A 121 10.68 -3.88 17.33
CA ALA A 121 10.35 -4.78 16.25
C ALA A 121 11.25 -5.99 16.29
N THR A 122 10.73 -7.13 15.87
CA THR A 122 11.51 -8.36 15.72
C THR A 122 11.03 -9.10 14.47
N GLU A 123 11.98 -9.70 13.78
CA GLU A 123 11.76 -10.53 12.60
C GLU A 123 12.56 -11.81 12.69
N THR A 124 12.17 -12.80 11.92
CA THR A 124 12.90 -14.07 11.87
C THR A 124 13.14 -14.53 10.46
N LEU A 125 14.28 -15.15 10.26
CA LEU A 125 14.69 -15.65 8.96
C LEU A 125 15.47 -16.95 9.11
N GLU A 126 15.17 -17.92 8.26
CA GLU A 126 15.99 -19.12 8.13
C GLU A 126 17.09 -18.92 7.08
N VAL A 127 18.34 -19.09 7.47
CA VAL A 127 19.49 -19.00 6.58
C VAL A 127 20.34 -20.26 6.73
N ASN A 128 20.50 -21.02 5.66
CA ASN A 128 21.26 -22.27 5.64
C ASN A 128 20.86 -23.31 6.72
N GLY A 129 19.54 -23.41 7.00
CA GLY A 129 19.01 -24.33 8.01
C GLY A 129 19.23 -23.86 9.45
N LEU A 130 19.61 -22.61 9.66
CA LEU A 130 19.71 -21.96 10.96
C LEU A 130 18.67 -20.85 11.04
N THR A 131 17.92 -20.80 12.13
CA THR A 131 16.96 -19.73 12.38
C THR A 131 17.64 -18.58 13.10
N PHE A 132 17.50 -17.38 12.56
CA PHE A 132 17.97 -16.13 13.16
C PHE A 132 16.79 -15.26 13.54
N MET A 133 16.85 -14.63 14.69
CA MET A 133 15.96 -13.57 15.11
C MET A 133 16.70 -12.23 15.04
N TYR A 134 16.08 -11.26 14.41
CA TYR A 134 16.55 -9.88 14.32
C TYR A 134 15.70 -9.00 15.22
N GLY A 135 16.29 -8.02 15.86
CA GLY A 135 15.55 -7.14 16.76
C GLY A 135 16.03 -5.69 16.69
N ILE A 136 15.10 -4.78 16.83
CA ILE A 136 15.35 -3.36 16.98
C ILE A 136 15.02 -2.93 18.39
N THR A 137 15.98 -2.34 19.08
CA THR A 137 15.80 -1.77 20.42
C THR A 137 15.52 -0.27 20.30
N ARG A 138 14.62 0.25 21.13
CA ARG A 138 14.31 1.70 21.17
C ARG A 138 15.57 2.55 21.35
N GLY A 139 15.81 3.47 20.43
CA GLY A 139 16.98 4.37 20.43
C GLY A 139 18.29 3.71 20.02
N SER A 140 18.25 2.47 19.52
CA SER A 140 19.41 1.80 18.93
C SER A 140 19.59 2.23 17.48
N ASP A 141 20.83 2.33 17.06
CA ASP A 141 21.27 2.53 15.68
C ASP A 141 21.66 1.20 14.98
N ALA A 142 21.42 0.06 15.63
CA ALA A 142 21.82 -1.26 15.15
C ALA A 142 20.66 -2.25 15.23
N VAL A 143 20.67 -3.22 14.31
CA VAL A 143 19.84 -4.43 14.36
C VAL A 143 20.62 -5.49 15.14
N ASP A 144 20.09 -5.93 16.26
CA ASP A 144 20.63 -7.03 17.04
C ASP A 144 20.23 -8.37 16.40
N VAL A 145 21.12 -9.35 16.43
CA VAL A 145 20.91 -10.67 15.83
C VAL A 145 21.14 -11.78 16.83
N TRP A 146 20.19 -12.68 16.92
CA TRP A 146 20.30 -13.91 17.71
C TRP A 146 20.15 -15.13 16.82
N GLN A 147 21.06 -16.08 16.99
CA GLN A 147 20.87 -17.42 16.45
C GLN A 147 19.97 -18.21 17.40
N MET A 148 18.86 -18.75 16.89
CA MET A 148 17.92 -19.56 17.63
C MET A 148 18.37 -21.02 17.68
N GLY A 149 18.38 -21.61 18.86
CA GLY A 149 18.69 -23.02 19.04
C GLY A 149 17.44 -23.88 19.19
N GLY A 150 17.56 -25.18 18.98
CA GLY A 150 16.42 -26.12 18.99
C GLY A 150 15.64 -26.26 20.31
N ALA A 151 16.01 -25.53 21.36
CA ALA A 151 15.29 -25.47 22.64
C ALA A 151 14.82 -24.02 22.97
N GLY A 152 14.76 -23.14 21.94
CA GLY A 152 14.42 -21.73 22.17
C GLY A 152 15.56 -20.90 22.77
N VAL A 153 16.77 -21.46 22.88
CA VAL A 153 17.94 -20.72 23.40
C VAL A 153 18.47 -19.82 22.29
N ALA A 154 18.44 -18.50 22.53
CA ALA A 154 19.00 -17.52 21.62
C ALA A 154 20.46 -17.22 22.01
N THR A 155 21.36 -17.26 21.03
CA THR A 155 22.76 -16.82 21.19
C THR A 155 22.93 -15.52 20.45
N LEU A 156 23.26 -14.44 21.17
CA LEU A 156 23.53 -13.14 20.57
C LEU A 156 24.76 -13.24 19.64
N ILE A 157 24.57 -12.85 18.39
CA ILE A 157 25.65 -12.62 17.43
C ILE A 157 25.82 -11.10 17.35
N GLU A 158 27.03 -10.60 17.28
CA GLU A 158 27.21 -9.15 17.07
C GLU A 158 26.34 -8.65 15.94
N GLY A 159 25.54 -7.61 16.22
CA GLY A 159 24.63 -7.01 15.25
C GLY A 159 25.37 -6.31 14.11
N GLY A 160 24.72 -6.17 12.98
CA GLY A 160 25.16 -5.26 11.93
C GLY A 160 24.83 -3.82 12.34
N ASN A 161 25.76 -2.89 12.12
CA ASN A 161 25.46 -1.47 12.23
C ASN A 161 24.86 -1.02 10.87
N PRO A 162 23.71 -0.32 10.81
CA PRO A 162 23.23 0.28 9.57
C PRO A 162 24.16 1.44 9.16
N GLY A 163 25.33 1.13 8.63
CA GLY A 163 26.28 2.09 8.08
C GLY A 163 26.74 3.19 9.06
N ASP A 164 26.98 4.37 8.53
CA ASP A 164 27.51 5.54 9.27
C ASP A 164 26.41 6.38 9.95
N ALA A 165 25.22 5.81 10.16
CA ALA A 165 24.10 6.45 10.82
C ALA A 165 24.42 6.67 12.30
N SER A 166 25.19 7.69 12.59
CA SER A 166 25.76 7.97 13.92
C SER A 166 24.71 8.33 14.99
N GLN A 167 23.43 8.31 14.68
CA GLN A 167 22.30 8.61 15.60
C GLN A 167 20.95 8.03 15.13
N ALA A 168 20.92 7.01 14.28
CA ALA A 168 19.67 6.48 13.74
C ALA A 168 18.88 5.74 14.82
N ALA A 169 17.74 6.28 15.21
CA ALA A 169 16.72 5.50 15.91
C ALA A 169 15.98 4.65 14.88
N LEU A 170 16.22 3.35 14.88
CA LEU A 170 15.47 2.41 14.08
C LEU A 170 14.08 2.21 14.69
N THR A 171 13.04 2.15 13.86
CA THR A 171 11.65 2.15 14.32
C THR A 171 10.84 0.95 13.85
N GLY A 172 11.12 0.41 12.67
CA GLY A 172 10.42 -0.71 12.07
C GLY A 172 11.34 -1.57 11.22
N MET A 173 10.97 -2.83 11.04
CA MET A 173 11.73 -3.79 10.23
C MET A 173 10.77 -4.83 9.64
N SER A 174 11.09 -5.28 8.43
CA SER A 174 10.45 -6.43 7.79
C SER A 174 11.46 -7.27 7.04
N VAL A 175 11.22 -8.58 6.95
CA VAL A 175 11.96 -9.49 6.08
C VAL A 175 11.43 -9.35 4.66
N ALA A 176 12.33 -9.28 3.70
CA ALA A 176 12.02 -9.18 2.28
C ALA A 176 12.85 -10.17 1.46
N PHE A 177 12.36 -10.53 0.28
CA PHE A 177 13.07 -11.40 -0.65
C PHE A 177 13.11 -10.77 -2.04
N ALA A 178 14.25 -10.83 -2.70
CA ALA A 178 14.35 -10.43 -4.10
C ALA A 178 15.21 -11.43 -4.87
N GLY A 179 14.62 -12.05 -5.90
CA GLY A 179 15.28 -13.13 -6.63
C GLY A 179 15.69 -14.33 -5.77
N GLY A 180 14.97 -14.60 -4.69
CA GLY A 180 15.25 -15.65 -3.71
C GLY A 180 16.37 -15.29 -2.70
N VAL A 181 16.89 -14.06 -2.73
CA VAL A 181 17.89 -13.56 -1.76
C VAL A 181 17.16 -12.83 -0.62
N PRO A 182 17.45 -13.16 0.65
CA PRO A 182 16.82 -12.49 1.78
C PRO A 182 17.48 -11.15 2.09
N PHE A 183 16.63 -10.19 2.46
CA PHE A 183 17.00 -8.86 2.94
C PHE A 183 16.19 -8.50 4.19
N LEU A 184 16.68 -7.52 4.93
CA LEU A 184 15.88 -6.76 5.89
C LEU A 184 15.63 -5.37 5.31
N LEU A 185 14.37 -4.92 5.38
CA LEU A 185 13.98 -3.54 5.16
C LEU A 185 13.83 -2.87 6.53
N VAL A 186 14.55 -1.80 6.76
CA VAL A 186 14.64 -1.16 8.08
C VAL A 186 14.26 0.31 7.97
N ALA A 187 13.33 0.76 8.81
CA ALA A 187 12.94 2.16 8.94
C ALA A 187 13.85 2.88 9.94
N SER A 188 14.39 4.03 9.56
CA SER A 188 15.22 4.90 10.42
C SER A 188 14.55 6.26 10.59
N ASP A 189 14.13 6.59 11.81
CA ASP A 189 13.54 7.89 12.16
C ASP A 189 14.60 9.00 12.12
N ALA A 190 15.80 8.74 12.61
CA ALA A 190 16.85 9.76 12.65
C ALA A 190 17.34 10.18 11.26
N ASP A 191 17.36 9.24 10.30
CA ASP A 191 17.77 9.53 8.91
C ASP A 191 16.58 9.85 8.01
N ASN A 192 15.33 9.73 8.51
CA ASN A 192 14.13 9.75 7.68
C ASN A 192 14.28 8.86 6.43
N ALA A 193 14.60 7.58 6.65
CA ALA A 193 15.04 6.67 5.61
C ALA A 193 14.42 5.28 5.69
N LEU A 194 14.36 4.63 4.53
CA LEU A 194 14.26 3.18 4.38
C LEU A 194 15.62 2.64 3.96
N ILE A 195 16.10 1.62 4.67
CA ILE A 195 17.39 0.98 4.47
C ILE A 195 17.16 -0.46 4.07
N SER A 196 17.81 -0.94 3.00
CA SER A 196 17.89 -2.36 2.68
C SER A 196 19.21 -2.94 3.20
N MET A 197 19.11 -4.09 3.84
CA MET A 197 20.27 -4.80 4.37
C MET A 197 20.29 -6.23 3.84
N SER A 198 21.37 -6.64 3.19
CA SER A 198 21.57 -8.05 2.81
C SER A 198 21.89 -8.90 4.03
N VAL A 199 21.38 -10.13 4.07
CA VAL A 199 21.68 -11.07 5.14
C VAL A 199 22.75 -12.07 4.68
N GLY A 200 23.89 -12.06 5.35
CA GLY A 200 25.01 -12.96 5.08
C GLY A 200 24.71 -14.41 5.49
N SER A 201 25.52 -15.35 5.02
CA SER A 201 25.41 -16.77 5.40
C SER A 201 25.64 -17.04 6.89
N ASP A 202 26.18 -16.06 7.61
CA ASP A 202 26.38 -16.04 9.05
C ASP A 202 25.22 -15.36 9.82
N GLY A 203 24.14 -15.01 9.13
CA GLY A 203 22.98 -14.34 9.67
C GLY A 203 23.16 -12.83 9.90
N ARG A 204 24.30 -12.24 9.58
CA ARG A 204 24.58 -10.83 9.86
C ARG A 204 24.04 -9.92 8.77
N PRO A 205 23.26 -8.88 9.14
CA PRO A 205 22.78 -7.90 8.18
C PRO A 205 23.88 -6.89 7.83
N ARG A 206 23.86 -6.43 6.57
CA ARG A 206 24.78 -5.40 6.06
C ARG A 206 24.01 -4.47 5.14
N GLU A 207 24.11 -3.17 5.40
CA GLU A 207 23.51 -2.17 4.53
C GLU A 207 23.99 -2.30 3.09
N VAL A 208 23.03 -2.22 2.16
CA VAL A 208 23.27 -2.26 0.71
C VAL A 208 22.85 -0.97 0.05
N SER A 209 21.65 -0.47 0.40
CA SER A 209 21.06 0.70 -0.23
C SER A 209 20.15 1.43 0.78
N ARG A 210 19.93 2.72 0.55
CA ARG A 210 18.94 3.51 1.27
C ARG A 210 18.26 4.51 0.37
N ILE A 211 17.03 4.88 0.74
CA ILE A 211 16.35 6.07 0.26
C ILE A 211 15.93 6.90 1.46
N SER A 212 15.97 8.22 1.35
CA SER A 212 15.76 9.13 2.49
C SER A 212 15.12 10.44 2.07
N SER A 213 14.80 11.27 3.05
CA SER A 213 14.37 12.65 2.79
C SER A 213 15.45 13.50 2.08
N GLU A 214 16.72 13.13 2.17
CA GLU A 214 17.82 13.81 1.45
C GLU A 214 17.73 13.62 -0.06
N ASP A 215 17.06 12.56 -0.50
CA ASP A 215 16.77 12.29 -1.91
C ASP A 215 15.57 13.11 -2.44
N GLY A 216 15.03 14.05 -1.65
CA GLY A 216 13.90 14.89 -2.01
C GLY A 216 12.53 14.19 -1.83
N ILE A 217 12.49 13.04 -1.16
CA ILE A 217 11.26 12.33 -0.83
C ILE A 217 10.70 12.90 0.48
N GLY A 218 9.39 13.15 0.52
CA GLY A 218 8.72 13.72 1.69
C GLY A 218 8.55 12.74 2.85
N ILE A 219 9.63 12.12 3.33
CA ILE A 219 9.62 11.16 4.43
C ILE A 219 9.95 11.89 5.74
N ALA A 220 9.07 11.76 6.75
CA ALA A 220 9.32 12.26 8.09
C ALA A 220 8.75 11.31 9.14
N SER A 221 9.56 10.95 10.14
CA SER A 221 9.24 9.97 11.18
C SER A 221 8.79 8.61 10.61
N PRO A 222 9.65 7.85 9.92
CA PRO A 222 9.38 6.47 9.55
C PRO A 222 8.97 5.62 10.75
N THR A 223 7.94 4.78 10.59
CA THR A 223 7.34 4.02 11.71
C THR A 223 7.29 2.53 11.46
N ALA A 224 6.99 2.11 10.24
CA ALA A 224 6.79 0.71 9.90
C ALA A 224 7.26 0.42 8.47
N THR A 225 7.62 -0.84 8.23
CA THR A 225 7.93 -1.37 6.90
C THR A 225 7.11 -2.61 6.63
N ALA A 226 6.80 -2.85 5.36
CA ALA A 226 6.20 -4.09 4.90
C ALA A 226 6.83 -4.54 3.59
N PHE A 227 6.63 -5.80 3.24
CA PHE A 227 7.13 -6.41 2.01
C PHE A 227 5.98 -7.04 1.23
N ALA A 228 6.00 -6.90 -0.08
CA ALA A 228 5.06 -7.58 -0.98
C ALA A 228 5.75 -8.00 -2.28
N GLU A 229 5.19 -9.04 -2.91
CA GLU A 229 5.61 -9.50 -4.23
C GLU A 229 4.42 -9.45 -5.18
N VAL A 230 4.60 -8.82 -6.34
CA VAL A 230 3.59 -8.66 -7.39
C VAL A 230 4.21 -8.96 -8.73
N GLY A 231 3.59 -9.83 -9.53
CA GLY A 231 4.10 -10.18 -10.87
C GLY A 231 5.55 -10.69 -10.88
N GLY A 232 6.02 -11.29 -9.78
CA GLY A 232 7.42 -11.71 -9.62
C GLY A 232 8.41 -10.58 -9.33
N GLN A 233 7.92 -9.37 -9.07
CA GLN A 233 8.69 -8.20 -8.64
C GLN A 233 8.58 -8.01 -7.13
N SER A 234 9.65 -7.61 -6.48
CA SER A 234 9.73 -7.44 -5.04
C SER A 234 9.64 -5.97 -4.65
N PHE A 235 8.77 -5.65 -3.70
CA PHE A 235 8.54 -4.27 -3.24
C PHE A 235 8.60 -4.16 -1.73
N GLY A 236 9.22 -3.08 -1.27
CA GLY A 236 9.14 -2.62 0.11
C GLY A 236 8.18 -1.45 0.23
N VAL A 237 7.45 -1.38 1.33
CA VAL A 237 6.61 -0.22 1.67
C VAL A 237 7.12 0.38 2.98
N LEU A 238 7.28 1.69 3.01
CA LEU A 238 7.62 2.47 4.19
C LEU A 238 6.44 3.34 4.59
N ALA A 239 6.03 3.26 5.84
CA ALA A 239 5.09 4.19 6.47
C ALA A 239 5.85 5.27 7.24
N ALA A 240 5.43 6.54 7.13
CA ALA A 240 6.05 7.66 7.82
C ALA A 240 4.98 8.56 8.45
N ALA A 241 5.01 8.69 9.80
CA ALA A 241 3.93 9.27 10.58
C ALA A 241 3.83 10.79 10.44
N ASP A 242 4.92 11.53 10.62
CA ASP A 242 4.86 13.01 10.61
C ASP A 242 4.59 13.58 9.22
N SER A 243 4.91 12.85 8.16
CA SER A 243 4.54 13.20 6.79
C SER A 243 3.21 12.61 6.35
N SER A 244 2.64 11.66 7.11
CA SER A 244 1.43 10.90 6.75
C SER A 244 1.54 10.33 5.33
N THR A 245 2.63 9.58 5.08
CA THR A 245 2.96 9.07 3.74
C THR A 245 3.25 7.57 3.72
N LEU A 246 2.97 6.97 2.57
CA LEU A 246 3.39 5.63 2.19
C LEU A 246 4.35 5.75 1.00
N SER A 247 5.57 5.26 1.15
CA SER A 247 6.56 5.20 0.06
C SER A 247 6.75 3.75 -0.38
N VAL A 248 6.63 3.48 -1.66
CA VAL A 248 6.87 2.16 -2.25
C VAL A 248 8.19 2.16 -2.98
N VAL A 249 8.98 1.15 -2.75
CA VAL A 249 10.26 0.94 -3.43
C VAL A 249 10.31 -0.42 -4.08
N ARG A 250 10.84 -0.50 -5.29
CA ARG A 250 11.24 -1.77 -5.88
C ARG A 250 12.55 -2.21 -5.24
N LEU A 251 12.60 -3.46 -4.79
CA LEU A 251 13.80 -4.09 -4.23
C LEU A 251 14.47 -4.95 -5.30
N GLY A 252 15.67 -4.57 -5.71
CA GLY A 252 16.49 -5.34 -6.64
C GLY A 252 17.08 -6.59 -5.98
N SER A 253 17.39 -7.61 -6.78
CA SER A 253 18.05 -8.83 -6.29
C SER A 253 19.48 -8.59 -5.74
N ASP A 254 20.05 -7.43 -6.00
CA ASP A 254 21.29 -6.93 -5.43
C ASP A 254 21.07 -6.09 -4.15
N GLY A 255 19.82 -5.90 -3.74
CA GLY A 255 19.44 -5.09 -2.58
C GLY A 255 19.25 -3.60 -2.87
N SER A 256 19.39 -3.16 -4.14
CA SER A 256 19.13 -1.78 -4.52
C SER A 256 17.66 -1.40 -4.30
N LEU A 257 17.42 -0.15 -3.89
CA LEU A 257 16.09 0.43 -3.70
C LEU A 257 15.81 1.47 -4.78
N GLN A 258 14.67 1.36 -5.42
CA GLN A 258 14.17 2.33 -6.38
C GLN A 258 12.76 2.77 -5.98
N LEU A 259 12.56 4.06 -5.72
CA LEU A 259 11.22 4.60 -5.44
C LEU A 259 10.31 4.40 -6.64
N THR A 260 9.12 3.87 -6.41
CA THR A 260 8.10 3.64 -7.46
C THR A 260 6.81 4.39 -7.18
N ASP A 261 6.49 4.65 -5.90
CA ASP A 261 5.34 5.47 -5.54
C ASP A 261 5.57 6.19 -4.20
N HIS A 262 4.91 7.34 -4.03
CA HIS A 262 4.90 8.10 -2.78
C HIS A 262 3.54 8.76 -2.59
N VAL A 263 2.70 8.13 -1.76
CA VAL A 263 1.29 8.48 -1.55
C VAL A 263 1.15 9.26 -0.26
N LEU A 264 0.40 10.36 -0.31
CA LEU A 264 0.06 11.19 0.83
C LEU A 264 -1.34 10.87 1.34
N ASP A 265 -1.53 10.94 2.65
CA ASP A 265 -2.87 10.88 3.23
C ASP A 265 -3.74 12.04 2.74
N THR A 266 -5.03 11.78 2.60
CA THR A 266 -6.03 12.73 2.14
C THR A 266 -7.32 12.57 2.96
N ARG A 267 -8.36 13.35 2.65
CA ARG A 267 -9.67 13.19 3.29
C ARG A 267 -10.41 11.90 2.91
N ASP A 268 -9.99 11.27 1.82
CA ASP A 268 -10.59 10.04 1.30
C ASP A 268 -9.88 8.79 1.85
N THR A 269 -8.81 8.99 2.62
CA THR A 269 -8.01 7.95 3.25
C THR A 269 -8.02 8.07 4.77
N ARG A 270 -7.51 7.04 5.48
CA ARG A 270 -7.45 6.96 6.94
C ARG A 270 -6.10 6.38 7.38
N PHE A 271 -5.04 7.14 7.09
CA PHE A 271 -3.69 6.81 7.57
C PHE A 271 -2.88 8.03 7.99
N ASP A 272 -3.56 9.13 8.41
CA ASP A 272 -2.88 10.27 9.03
C ASP A 272 -2.08 9.82 10.25
N GLY A 273 -0.81 10.23 10.33
CA GLY A 273 0.10 9.72 11.34
C GLY A 273 0.34 8.21 11.27
N VAL A 274 0.43 7.65 10.06
CA VAL A 274 0.52 6.21 9.81
C VAL A 274 1.63 5.54 10.62
N HIS A 275 1.28 4.48 11.35
CA HIS A 275 2.22 3.75 12.21
C HIS A 275 2.04 2.23 12.17
N THR A 276 1.04 1.75 11.46
CA THR A 276 0.86 0.31 11.22
C THR A 276 0.46 0.07 9.77
N ILE A 277 1.14 -0.85 9.14
CA ILE A 277 0.87 -1.34 7.79
C ILE A 277 0.99 -2.85 7.77
N GLU A 278 0.20 -3.50 6.95
CA GLU A 278 0.22 -4.95 6.76
C GLU A 278 -0.01 -5.30 5.30
N THR A 279 0.60 -6.36 4.82
CA THR A 279 0.48 -6.82 3.43
C THR A 279 -0.02 -8.25 3.34
N ALA A 280 -0.76 -8.55 2.28
CA ALA A 280 -1.16 -9.91 1.92
C ALA A 280 -1.04 -10.11 0.42
N SER A 281 -0.67 -11.32 -0.01
CA SER A 281 -0.58 -11.67 -1.43
C SER A 281 -1.49 -12.85 -1.77
N PHE A 282 -2.17 -12.77 -2.90
CA PHE A 282 -3.03 -13.82 -3.43
C PHE A 282 -3.04 -13.78 -4.97
N ASN A 283 -2.84 -14.91 -5.60
CA ASN A 283 -2.83 -15.06 -7.07
C ASN A 283 -1.89 -14.09 -7.81
N GLY A 284 -0.75 -13.75 -7.20
CA GLY A 284 0.20 -12.79 -7.77
C GLY A 284 -0.18 -11.32 -7.56
N ARG A 285 -1.34 -11.04 -6.98
CA ARG A 285 -1.79 -9.71 -6.54
C ARG A 285 -1.36 -9.46 -5.10
N ALA A 286 -1.13 -8.22 -4.72
CA ALA A 286 -0.78 -7.86 -3.35
C ALA A 286 -1.65 -6.72 -2.84
N TYR A 287 -2.07 -6.84 -1.58
CA TYR A 287 -2.90 -5.89 -0.87
C TYR A 287 -2.09 -5.28 0.29
N LEU A 288 -2.31 -4.00 0.55
CA LEU A 288 -1.75 -3.27 1.68
C LEU A 288 -2.89 -2.65 2.49
N ALA A 289 -2.90 -2.88 3.78
CA ALA A 289 -3.69 -2.11 4.74
C ALA A 289 -2.78 -1.13 5.46
N ALA A 290 -3.24 0.12 5.63
CA ALA A 290 -2.51 1.16 6.33
C ALA A 290 -3.45 1.91 7.28
N ALA A 291 -2.98 2.18 8.50
CA ALA A 291 -3.73 2.90 9.52
C ALA A 291 -2.84 3.80 10.37
N GLY A 292 -3.45 4.86 10.90
CA GLY A 292 -2.81 5.88 11.70
C GLY A 292 -3.69 6.37 12.84
N GLY A 293 -3.71 7.68 13.05
CA GLY A 293 -4.43 8.34 14.14
C GLY A 293 -5.84 8.82 13.79
N ASP A 294 -6.34 8.62 12.59
CA ASP A 294 -7.58 9.20 12.07
C ASP A 294 -8.75 8.20 11.96
N ASP A 295 -8.80 7.24 12.87
CA ASP A 295 -9.93 6.34 13.14
C ASP A 295 -10.43 5.60 11.87
N GLY A 296 -9.68 4.59 11.45
CA GLY A 296 -10.00 3.74 10.32
C GLY A 296 -8.80 3.11 9.65
N VAL A 297 -9.04 2.49 8.51
CA VAL A 297 -8.02 1.77 7.71
C VAL A 297 -8.23 2.09 6.23
N SER A 298 -7.16 2.40 5.53
CA SER A 298 -7.15 2.45 4.06
C SER A 298 -6.57 1.17 3.49
N VAL A 299 -7.20 0.62 2.47
CA VAL A 299 -6.74 -0.58 1.79
C VAL A 299 -6.39 -0.24 0.34
N PHE A 300 -5.24 -0.72 -0.07
CA PHE A 300 -4.67 -0.52 -1.40
C PHE A 300 -4.38 -1.87 -2.06
N GLU A 301 -4.36 -1.87 -3.38
CA GLU A 301 -3.71 -2.91 -4.17
C GLU A 301 -2.39 -2.37 -4.72
N LEU A 302 -1.33 -3.14 -4.59
CA LEU A 302 -0.03 -2.81 -5.17
C LEU A 302 0.03 -3.33 -6.60
N LEU A 303 0.29 -2.44 -7.54
CA LEU A 303 0.41 -2.77 -8.95
C LEU A 303 1.83 -3.23 -9.31
N GLU A 304 2.01 -3.85 -10.47
CA GLU A 304 3.31 -4.41 -10.92
C GLU A 304 4.40 -3.34 -11.11
N ASP A 305 4.02 -2.11 -11.39
CA ASP A 305 4.96 -0.99 -11.49
C ASP A 305 5.36 -0.42 -10.12
N GLY A 306 4.74 -0.90 -9.05
CA GLY A 306 4.97 -0.46 -7.68
C GLY A 306 4.09 0.72 -7.25
N ARG A 307 3.02 1.04 -7.98
CA ARG A 307 2.02 2.04 -7.56
C ARG A 307 0.99 1.44 -6.63
N LEU A 308 0.55 2.21 -5.64
CA LEU A 308 -0.56 1.88 -4.76
C LEU A 308 -1.87 2.38 -5.35
N LEU A 309 -2.77 1.47 -5.66
CA LEU A 309 -4.13 1.76 -6.08
C LEU A 309 -5.04 1.73 -4.86
N HIS A 310 -5.67 2.85 -4.52
CA HIS A 310 -6.62 2.89 -3.41
C HIS A 310 -7.90 2.13 -3.75
N LEU A 311 -8.18 1.09 -3.00
CA LEU A 311 -9.39 0.27 -3.19
C LEU A 311 -10.56 0.79 -2.39
N THR A 312 -10.35 0.98 -1.10
CA THR A 312 -11.40 1.40 -0.16
C THR A 312 -10.82 1.98 1.12
N THR A 313 -11.64 2.73 1.81
CA THR A 313 -11.41 3.22 3.17
C THR A 313 -12.49 2.70 4.09
N ILE A 314 -12.09 2.04 5.16
CA ILE A 314 -12.97 1.55 6.22
C ILE A 314 -12.87 2.56 7.36
N ALA A 315 -13.89 3.40 7.51
CA ALA A 315 -13.96 4.36 8.62
C ALA A 315 -14.53 3.72 9.88
N ASP A 316 -14.17 4.26 11.04
CA ASP A 316 -14.78 3.83 12.30
C ASP A 316 -16.27 4.21 12.34
N GLU A 317 -17.11 3.27 12.72
CA GLU A 317 -18.56 3.42 12.78
C GLU A 317 -19.11 2.84 14.09
N THR A 318 -20.38 3.10 14.38
CA THR A 318 -21.06 2.48 15.52
C THR A 318 -21.10 0.96 15.36
N GLY A 319 -20.33 0.25 16.13
CA GLY A 319 -20.25 -1.23 16.12
C GLY A 319 -18.91 -1.76 15.61
N THR A 320 -18.01 -0.88 15.19
CA THR A 320 -16.59 -1.19 14.97
C THR A 320 -15.74 -0.66 16.12
N THR A 321 -14.49 -1.07 16.21
CA THR A 321 -13.51 -0.61 17.19
C THR A 321 -12.22 -0.26 16.45
N MET A 322 -12.20 0.92 15.86
CA MET A 322 -11.08 1.37 15.02
C MET A 322 -10.55 2.76 15.40
N SER A 323 -10.96 3.28 16.56
CA SER A 323 -10.36 4.52 17.07
C SER A 323 -8.91 4.28 17.49
N GLY A 324 -7.99 5.00 16.86
CA GLY A 324 -6.55 4.85 17.10
C GLY A 324 -6.09 3.40 16.85
N VAL A 325 -6.15 2.95 15.62
CA VAL A 325 -5.74 1.59 15.22
C VAL A 325 -4.31 1.33 15.67
N SER A 326 -4.07 0.21 16.36
CA SER A 326 -2.77 -0.13 16.94
C SER A 326 -2.10 -1.35 16.32
N ALA A 327 -2.87 -2.23 15.70
CA ALA A 327 -2.36 -3.40 14.99
C ALA A 327 -3.34 -3.85 13.90
N LEU A 328 -2.78 -4.35 12.82
CA LEU A 328 -3.46 -4.93 11.68
C LEU A 328 -2.93 -6.35 11.45
N SER A 329 -3.77 -7.22 10.91
CA SER A 329 -3.31 -8.49 10.37
C SER A 329 -4.23 -8.99 9.28
N PHE A 330 -3.66 -9.37 8.14
CA PHE A 330 -4.35 -10.10 7.09
C PHE A 330 -4.29 -11.61 7.32
N THR A 331 -5.36 -12.29 6.97
CA THR A 331 -5.41 -13.74 6.95
C THR A 331 -6.16 -14.21 5.71
N LEU A 332 -5.51 -15.08 4.94
CA LEU A 332 -6.13 -15.72 3.79
C LEU A 332 -6.76 -17.05 4.23
N GLN A 333 -8.07 -17.21 4.03
CA GLN A 333 -8.77 -18.45 4.32
C GLN A 333 -9.66 -18.86 3.14
N GLY A 334 -9.23 -19.86 2.39
CA GLY A 334 -9.90 -20.23 1.15
C GLY A 334 -9.88 -19.11 0.12
N SER A 335 -11.05 -18.56 -0.21
CA SER A 335 -11.23 -17.43 -1.12
C SER A 335 -11.59 -16.13 -0.39
N ALA A 336 -11.39 -16.06 0.90
CA ALA A 336 -11.66 -14.88 1.71
C ALA A 336 -10.36 -14.31 2.30
N LEU A 337 -10.15 -13.01 2.10
CA LEU A 337 -9.10 -12.25 2.75
C LEU A 337 -9.71 -11.52 3.94
N HIS A 338 -9.35 -11.94 5.14
CA HIS A 338 -9.80 -11.31 6.38
C HIS A 338 -8.79 -10.29 6.87
N LEU A 339 -9.27 -9.10 7.22
CA LEU A 339 -8.49 -8.04 7.86
C LEU A 339 -8.95 -7.90 9.32
N ALA A 340 -8.11 -8.28 10.25
CA ALA A 340 -8.30 -8.04 11.67
C ALA A 340 -7.71 -6.68 12.06
N VAL A 341 -8.50 -5.86 12.74
CA VAL A 341 -8.15 -4.50 13.15
C VAL A 341 -8.31 -4.37 14.66
N ALA A 342 -7.23 -4.01 15.34
CA ALA A 342 -7.23 -3.74 16.78
C ALA A 342 -7.09 -2.25 17.07
N SER A 343 -7.82 -1.79 18.08
CA SER A 343 -7.74 -0.41 18.57
C SER A 343 -6.84 -0.29 19.79
N GLY A 344 -6.04 0.76 19.82
CA GLY A 344 -5.29 1.17 21.00
C GLY A 344 -6.13 1.95 22.02
N ALA A 345 -7.26 2.50 21.62
CA ALA A 345 -8.13 3.38 22.40
C ALA A 345 -9.44 2.71 22.84
N GLU A 346 -9.98 1.82 22.02
CA GLU A 346 -11.25 1.12 22.27
C GLU A 346 -11.02 -0.34 22.63
N ALA A 347 -12.03 -0.92 23.28
CA ALA A 347 -12.00 -2.33 23.68
C ALA A 347 -12.68 -3.18 22.61
N GLY A 348 -11.91 -3.99 21.90
CA GLY A 348 -12.44 -4.91 20.91
C GLY A 348 -11.45 -5.21 19.77
N LEU A 349 -11.92 -6.08 18.91
CA LEU A 349 -11.23 -6.47 17.68
C LEU A 349 -12.27 -6.55 16.56
N SER A 350 -12.12 -5.77 15.53
CA SER A 350 -13.01 -5.78 14.36
C SER A 350 -12.42 -6.64 13.25
N VAL A 351 -13.26 -7.42 12.57
CA VAL A 351 -12.83 -8.22 11.42
C VAL A 351 -13.66 -7.86 10.21
N PHE A 352 -12.98 -7.63 9.11
CA PHE A 352 -13.54 -7.32 7.81
C PHE A 352 -13.11 -8.40 6.82
N THR A 353 -13.99 -8.73 5.89
CA THR A 353 -13.71 -9.77 4.88
C THR A 353 -13.88 -9.20 3.49
N LEU A 354 -12.91 -9.45 2.65
CA LEU A 354 -12.97 -9.27 1.21
C LEU A 354 -13.10 -10.65 0.56
N ASP A 355 -14.18 -10.86 -0.18
CA ASP A 355 -14.29 -12.04 -1.05
C ASP A 355 -13.36 -11.86 -2.26
N ILE A 356 -12.40 -12.75 -2.39
CA ILE A 356 -11.43 -12.76 -3.47
C ILE A 356 -11.61 -13.97 -4.40
N ALA A 357 -12.76 -14.66 -4.30
CA ALA A 357 -13.06 -15.83 -5.12
C ALA A 357 -13.13 -15.51 -6.63
N SER A 358 -13.62 -14.30 -6.95
CA SER A 358 -13.71 -13.81 -8.32
C SER A 358 -12.38 -13.27 -8.86
N ARG A 359 -11.35 -13.11 -8.01
CA ARG A 359 -10.09 -12.47 -8.40
C ARG A 359 -9.14 -13.45 -9.06
N GLY A 360 -8.95 -13.24 -10.36
CA GLY A 360 -7.97 -13.93 -11.17
C GLY A 360 -6.52 -13.49 -10.91
N PRO A 361 -5.56 -14.19 -11.53
CA PRO A 361 -4.18 -13.73 -11.57
C PRO A 361 -4.06 -12.46 -12.44
N ILE A 362 -2.89 -11.83 -12.37
CA ILE A 362 -2.54 -10.73 -13.27
C ILE A 362 -2.34 -11.29 -14.69
N ILE A 363 -2.98 -10.65 -15.68
CA ILE A 363 -2.84 -10.96 -17.10
C ILE A 363 -2.02 -9.86 -17.75
N GLY A 364 -0.73 -10.10 -17.97
CA GLY A 364 0.20 -9.15 -18.57
C GLY A 364 0.38 -9.36 -20.06
N GLY A 365 0.47 -8.26 -20.81
CA GLY A 365 0.91 -8.22 -22.19
C GLY A 365 2.44 -8.32 -22.32
N THR A 366 2.93 -7.83 -23.44
CA THR A 366 4.36 -7.77 -23.77
C THR A 366 4.72 -6.38 -24.30
N THR A 367 5.91 -6.19 -24.83
CA THR A 367 6.28 -4.93 -25.51
C THR A 367 5.80 -4.84 -26.97
N ALA A 368 4.90 -5.70 -27.41
CA ALA A 368 4.33 -5.73 -28.75
C ALA A 368 2.80 -5.62 -28.66
N ALA A 369 2.15 -5.26 -29.76
CA ALA A 369 0.69 -5.20 -29.80
C ALA A 369 0.04 -6.54 -29.41
N ASP A 370 -0.71 -6.53 -28.31
CA ASP A 370 -1.34 -7.71 -27.71
C ASP A 370 -2.88 -7.63 -27.77
N VAL A 371 -3.50 -8.77 -27.59
CA VAL A 371 -4.95 -8.90 -27.33
C VAL A 371 -5.10 -9.60 -26.00
N LEU A 372 -5.54 -8.87 -24.97
CA LEU A 372 -5.74 -9.40 -23.62
C LEU A 372 -7.23 -9.58 -23.35
N ASP A 373 -7.58 -10.69 -22.75
CA ASP A 373 -8.95 -11.12 -22.50
C ASP A 373 -9.05 -11.62 -21.05
N GLY A 374 -9.81 -10.92 -20.19
CA GLY A 374 -9.98 -11.22 -18.77
C GLY A 374 -10.88 -12.41 -18.51
N GLY A 375 -12.12 -12.33 -18.90
CA GLY A 375 -13.07 -13.42 -18.74
C GLY A 375 -14.31 -13.07 -17.93
N THR A 376 -14.57 -13.75 -16.82
CA THR A 376 -15.80 -13.55 -16.00
C THR A 376 -15.52 -13.25 -14.53
N GLY A 377 -14.32 -12.94 -14.17
CA GLY A 377 -13.91 -12.61 -12.80
C GLY A 377 -13.41 -11.19 -12.71
N ASP A 378 -13.09 -10.73 -11.51
CA ASP A 378 -12.46 -9.42 -11.28
C ASP A 378 -10.99 -9.52 -11.68
N ASP A 379 -10.68 -9.21 -12.91
CA ASP A 379 -9.36 -9.41 -13.49
C ASP A 379 -8.45 -8.18 -13.30
N TYR A 380 -7.15 -8.40 -13.39
CA TYR A 380 -6.17 -7.32 -13.55
C TYR A 380 -5.41 -7.54 -14.86
N LEU A 381 -5.65 -6.67 -15.83
CA LEU A 381 -5.06 -6.72 -17.15
C LEU A 381 -4.09 -5.55 -17.32
N TYR A 382 -2.91 -5.83 -17.86
CA TYR A 382 -1.87 -4.83 -18.07
C TYR A 382 -1.22 -4.99 -19.44
N GLY A 383 -1.32 -3.96 -20.33
CA GLY A 383 -0.85 -4.00 -21.71
C GLY A 383 0.69 -4.02 -21.86
N GLU A 384 1.44 -3.43 -20.92
CA GLU A 384 2.88 -3.13 -20.99
C GLU A 384 3.19 -2.05 -22.05
N ALA A 385 3.61 -2.42 -23.24
CA ALA A 385 3.87 -1.49 -24.32
C ALA A 385 3.44 -2.11 -25.64
N GLY A 386 2.97 -1.28 -26.53
CA GLY A 386 2.42 -1.77 -27.80
C GLY A 386 1.13 -1.04 -28.12
N ASN A 387 0.44 -1.44 -29.14
CA ASN A 387 -0.91 -0.92 -29.40
C ASN A 387 -1.88 -2.05 -29.07
N ASP A 388 -2.41 -2.05 -27.86
CA ASP A 388 -3.07 -3.19 -27.28
C ASP A 388 -4.60 -3.11 -27.39
N ALA A 389 -5.24 -4.26 -27.45
CA ALA A 389 -6.67 -4.39 -27.32
C ALA A 389 -6.95 -5.19 -26.04
N ILE A 390 -7.50 -4.53 -25.01
CA ILE A 390 -7.69 -5.12 -23.69
C ILE A 390 -9.17 -5.16 -23.37
N ALA A 391 -9.70 -6.34 -22.99
CA ALA A 391 -11.09 -6.54 -22.63
C ALA A 391 -11.21 -7.27 -21.29
N GLY A 392 -11.86 -6.61 -20.30
CA GLY A 392 -12.18 -7.20 -18.99
C GLY A 392 -13.30 -8.23 -19.08
N HIS A 393 -14.36 -7.92 -19.78
CA HIS A 393 -15.62 -8.65 -19.99
C HIS A 393 -16.61 -8.53 -18.83
N ALA A 394 -16.57 -9.41 -17.83
CA ALA A 394 -17.52 -9.39 -16.73
C ALA A 394 -16.79 -9.54 -15.40
N GLY A 395 -17.06 -8.67 -14.48
CA GLY A 395 -16.41 -8.54 -13.20
C GLY A 395 -16.05 -7.08 -12.93
N ASP A 396 -15.56 -6.78 -11.74
CA ASP A 396 -15.02 -5.45 -11.40
C ASP A 396 -13.52 -5.45 -11.78
N ASP A 397 -13.20 -5.08 -13.02
CA ASP A 397 -11.86 -5.26 -13.59
C ASP A 397 -10.93 -4.05 -13.34
N ILE A 398 -9.64 -4.31 -13.25
CA ILE A 398 -8.58 -3.30 -13.30
C ILE A 398 -7.89 -3.42 -14.64
N ILE A 399 -8.01 -2.41 -15.49
CA ILE A 399 -7.45 -2.39 -16.83
C ILE A 399 -6.42 -1.28 -16.91
N ARG A 400 -5.18 -1.66 -17.10
CA ARG A 400 -4.08 -0.73 -17.32
C ARG A 400 -3.60 -0.80 -18.76
N ASP A 401 -3.60 0.36 -19.40
CA ASP A 401 -3.19 0.50 -20.81
C ASP A 401 -1.71 0.10 -21.03
N GLY A 402 -0.80 0.81 -20.44
CA GLY A 402 0.63 0.74 -20.69
C GLY A 402 1.07 1.85 -21.62
N ALA A 403 2.01 1.58 -22.51
CA ALA A 403 2.50 2.59 -23.44
C ALA A 403 2.12 2.24 -24.88
N GLY A 404 1.44 3.13 -25.59
CA GLY A 404 1.02 2.93 -26.98
C GLY A 404 -0.40 3.43 -27.23
N LEU A 405 -0.91 3.17 -28.43
CA LEU A 405 -2.27 3.52 -28.79
C LEU A 405 -3.20 2.34 -28.46
N ASP A 406 -3.90 2.44 -27.34
CA ASP A 406 -4.62 1.31 -26.77
C ASP A 406 -6.14 1.44 -26.88
N VAL A 407 -6.81 0.31 -26.94
CA VAL A 407 -8.26 0.20 -26.92
C VAL A 407 -8.69 -0.66 -25.75
N LEU A 408 -9.35 -0.02 -24.78
CA LEU A 408 -9.78 -0.63 -23.52
C LEU A 408 -11.29 -0.83 -23.53
N THR A 409 -11.75 -1.98 -23.10
CA THR A 409 -13.14 -2.34 -22.94
C THR A 409 -13.33 -2.93 -21.54
N GLY A 410 -14.11 -2.32 -20.68
CA GLY A 410 -14.43 -2.83 -19.34
C GLY A 410 -15.36 -4.02 -19.41
N GLY A 411 -16.56 -3.79 -19.87
CA GLY A 411 -17.59 -4.80 -20.00
C GLY A 411 -18.71 -4.65 -18.98
N GLU A 412 -19.15 -5.76 -18.35
CA GLU A 412 -20.16 -5.73 -17.28
C GLU A 412 -19.44 -5.63 -15.93
N GLY A 413 -19.73 -4.60 -15.14
CA GLY A 413 -19.18 -4.44 -13.79
C GLY A 413 -18.82 -3.00 -13.47
N ARG A 414 -17.99 -2.82 -12.44
CA ARG A 414 -17.42 -1.53 -12.05
C ARG A 414 -15.94 -1.54 -12.37
N ASP A 415 -15.60 -1.11 -13.54
CA ASP A 415 -14.25 -1.22 -14.05
C ASP A 415 -13.40 0.00 -13.67
N LEU A 416 -12.11 -0.23 -13.51
CA LEU A 416 -11.15 0.82 -13.25
C LEU A 416 -10.11 0.85 -14.37
N PHE A 417 -10.13 1.94 -15.13
CA PHE A 417 -9.14 2.20 -16.18
C PHE A 417 -8.00 3.04 -15.61
N VAL A 418 -6.78 2.53 -15.65
CA VAL A 418 -5.56 3.18 -15.15
C VAL A 418 -4.72 3.57 -16.35
N LEU A 419 -4.62 4.89 -16.62
CA LEU A 419 -3.96 5.41 -17.83
C LEU A 419 -2.52 5.84 -17.54
N SER A 420 -1.64 5.51 -18.48
CA SER A 420 -0.21 5.82 -18.47
C SER A 420 0.09 7.17 -19.11
N ASP A 421 1.30 7.69 -18.92
CA ASP A 421 1.81 8.95 -19.49
C ASP A 421 2.79 8.60 -20.62
N ASP A 422 2.33 8.61 -21.85
CA ASP A 422 3.15 8.24 -23.02
C ASP A 422 2.98 9.18 -24.24
N GLY A 423 2.05 10.15 -24.14
CA GLY A 423 1.79 11.14 -25.18
C GLY A 423 1.02 10.62 -26.38
N VAL A 424 0.38 9.46 -26.27
CA VAL A 424 -0.42 8.85 -27.34
C VAL A 424 -1.92 8.93 -27.00
N ILE A 425 -2.78 8.60 -27.96
CA ILE A 425 -4.24 8.66 -27.76
C ILE A 425 -4.74 7.27 -27.43
N ASP A 426 -5.37 7.12 -26.25
CA ASP A 426 -6.04 5.91 -25.88
C ASP A 426 -7.56 6.01 -25.97
N THR A 427 -8.23 4.87 -26.05
CA THR A 427 -9.68 4.81 -26.18
C THR A 427 -10.27 3.86 -25.16
N ILE A 428 -11.19 4.34 -24.32
CA ILE A 428 -12.12 3.48 -23.59
C ILE A 428 -13.38 3.35 -24.45
N ALA A 429 -13.71 2.10 -24.80
CA ALA A 429 -14.72 1.82 -25.85
C ALA A 429 -16.16 1.71 -25.34
N ASP A 430 -16.37 1.53 -24.02
CA ASP A 430 -17.67 1.22 -23.41
C ASP A 430 -17.87 1.83 -22.00
N PHE A 431 -17.34 2.99 -21.74
CA PHE A 431 -17.36 3.65 -20.42
C PHE A 431 -18.78 3.88 -19.88
N ASP A 432 -19.10 3.28 -18.72
CA ASP A 432 -20.30 3.57 -17.96
C ASP A 432 -20.00 4.59 -16.84
N ILE A 433 -20.41 5.83 -17.07
CA ILE A 433 -20.23 6.96 -16.13
C ILE A 433 -20.78 6.70 -14.72
N ASN A 434 -21.72 5.76 -14.54
CA ASN A 434 -22.35 5.47 -13.26
C ASN A 434 -21.66 4.35 -12.48
N GLN A 435 -20.81 3.56 -13.12
CA GLN A 435 -20.20 2.37 -12.54
C GLN A 435 -18.67 2.45 -12.59
N ASP A 436 -18.12 2.87 -13.73
CA ASP A 436 -16.70 2.82 -14.01
C ASP A 436 -15.93 3.99 -13.39
N ARG A 437 -14.64 3.77 -13.23
CA ARG A 437 -13.69 4.74 -12.73
C ARG A 437 -12.52 4.90 -13.70
N ILE A 438 -11.93 6.08 -13.70
CA ILE A 438 -10.71 6.38 -14.46
C ILE A 438 -9.66 6.91 -13.48
N ASP A 439 -8.45 6.40 -13.52
CA ASP A 439 -7.30 6.91 -12.79
C ASP A 439 -6.27 7.49 -13.77
N LEU A 440 -6.17 8.82 -13.80
CA LEU A 440 -5.19 9.59 -14.57
C LEU A 440 -4.02 10.06 -13.70
N SER A 441 -3.87 9.53 -12.50
CA SER A 441 -2.77 9.92 -11.60
C SER A 441 -1.39 9.56 -12.14
N GLY A 442 -1.33 8.71 -13.18
CA GLY A 442 -0.14 8.45 -13.99
C GLY A 442 0.28 9.62 -14.89
N TRP A 443 -0.63 10.51 -15.25
CA TRP A 443 -0.33 11.64 -16.12
C TRP A 443 0.53 12.68 -15.41
N SER A 444 1.73 12.88 -15.89
CA SER A 444 2.73 13.75 -15.27
C SER A 444 2.22 15.17 -15.07
N PHE A 445 2.40 15.71 -13.84
CA PHE A 445 1.97 17.06 -13.45
C PHE A 445 0.45 17.28 -13.38
N LEU A 446 -0.41 16.31 -13.68
CA LEU A 446 -1.84 16.42 -13.40
C LEU A 446 -2.07 16.33 -11.89
N ARG A 447 -2.72 17.35 -11.31
CA ARG A 447 -2.95 17.46 -9.86
C ARG A 447 -4.40 17.72 -9.50
N SER A 448 -5.23 18.01 -10.48
CA SER A 448 -6.65 18.35 -10.29
C SER A 448 -7.42 18.21 -11.57
N ASN A 449 -8.67 17.76 -11.47
CA ASN A 449 -9.61 17.74 -12.60
C ASN A 449 -9.78 19.10 -13.30
N SER A 450 -9.50 20.20 -12.58
CA SER A 450 -9.59 21.55 -13.18
C SER A 450 -8.52 21.86 -14.21
N GLN A 451 -7.47 21.04 -14.32
CA GLN A 451 -6.38 21.21 -15.29
C GLN A 451 -6.67 20.52 -16.62
N ILE A 452 -7.62 19.57 -16.65
CA ILE A 452 -7.98 18.85 -17.87
C ILE A 452 -8.79 19.73 -18.83
N LEU A 453 -8.58 19.51 -20.10
CA LEU A 453 -9.46 20.00 -21.16
C LEU A 453 -10.44 18.88 -21.52
N PHE A 454 -11.71 19.24 -21.67
CA PHE A 454 -12.74 18.27 -22.05
C PHE A 454 -13.53 18.77 -23.24
N GLN A 455 -13.75 17.89 -24.21
CA GLN A 455 -14.59 18.11 -25.37
C GLN A 455 -15.65 17.01 -25.47
N SER A 456 -16.93 17.37 -25.41
CA SER A 456 -18.03 16.43 -25.64
C SER A 456 -18.05 15.99 -27.12
N THR A 457 -18.28 14.70 -27.35
CA THR A 457 -18.47 14.12 -28.70
C THR A 457 -19.89 13.56 -28.83
N ALA A 458 -20.25 13.05 -30.00
CA ALA A 458 -21.60 12.49 -30.22
C ALA A 458 -21.85 11.19 -29.42
N GLU A 459 -20.79 10.44 -29.08
CA GLU A 459 -20.83 9.12 -28.46
C GLU A 459 -20.08 9.08 -27.12
N GLY A 460 -19.75 10.25 -26.52
CA GLY A 460 -18.99 10.32 -25.29
C GLY A 460 -18.23 11.64 -25.13
N GLY A 461 -16.90 11.60 -25.05
CA GLY A 461 -16.06 12.79 -24.92
C GLY A 461 -14.58 12.52 -25.07
N VAL A 462 -13.79 13.58 -25.08
CA VAL A 462 -12.33 13.53 -25.12
C VAL A 462 -11.78 14.32 -23.94
N ILE A 463 -10.90 13.72 -23.16
CA ILE A 463 -10.13 14.35 -22.09
C ILE A 463 -8.72 14.58 -22.61
N SER A 464 -8.13 15.76 -22.34
CA SER A 464 -6.74 16.04 -22.71
C SER A 464 -6.03 16.80 -21.59
N PHE A 465 -4.74 16.52 -21.42
CA PHE A 465 -3.84 17.25 -20.54
C PHE A 465 -2.40 17.14 -21.04
N GLY A 466 -1.73 18.26 -21.32
CA GLY A 466 -0.40 18.23 -21.91
C GLY A 466 -0.37 17.56 -23.28
N ALA A 467 0.38 16.49 -23.41
CA ALA A 467 0.41 15.64 -24.60
C ALA A 467 -0.62 14.50 -24.56
N GLU A 468 -1.15 14.20 -23.37
CA GLU A 468 -2.04 13.07 -23.15
C GLU A 468 -3.45 13.32 -23.68
N THR A 469 -4.05 12.30 -24.25
CA THR A 469 -5.41 12.35 -24.78
C THR A 469 -6.11 11.01 -24.57
N LEU A 470 -7.30 11.04 -23.98
CA LEU A 470 -8.16 9.88 -23.76
C LEU A 470 -9.50 10.10 -24.46
N GLU A 471 -9.84 9.24 -25.42
CA GLU A 471 -11.16 9.17 -26.03
C GLU A 471 -12.08 8.26 -25.19
N LEU A 472 -13.23 8.78 -24.78
CA LEU A 472 -14.26 8.03 -24.06
C LEU A 472 -15.45 7.79 -24.99
N LYS A 473 -15.83 6.55 -25.20
CA LYS A 473 -17.11 6.17 -25.80
C LYS A 473 -17.99 5.57 -24.70
N THR A 474 -19.20 6.08 -24.57
CA THR A 474 -20.11 5.59 -23.54
C THR A 474 -20.80 4.30 -23.97
N VAL A 475 -21.12 3.44 -23.02
CA VAL A 475 -21.84 2.17 -23.24
C VAL A 475 -23.19 2.37 -23.95
N ASP A 476 -23.87 3.51 -23.72
CA ASP A 476 -25.18 3.84 -24.30
C ASP A 476 -25.07 4.74 -25.55
N GLY A 477 -23.86 5.12 -25.96
CA GLY A 477 -23.59 6.02 -27.08
C GLY A 477 -24.04 7.46 -26.85
N SER A 478 -24.16 7.90 -25.59
CA SER A 478 -24.58 9.26 -25.22
C SER A 478 -23.38 10.20 -25.06
N PRO A 479 -23.53 11.50 -25.40
CA PRO A 479 -22.50 12.51 -25.12
C PRO A 479 -22.27 12.67 -23.62
N LEU A 480 -21.01 12.79 -23.20
CA LEU A 480 -20.65 13.19 -21.84
C LEU A 480 -20.63 14.72 -21.71
N THR A 481 -20.83 15.19 -20.50
CA THR A 481 -20.78 16.62 -20.16
C THR A 481 -19.57 16.91 -19.27
N ILE A 482 -19.10 18.15 -19.28
CA ILE A 482 -17.98 18.58 -18.41
C ILE A 482 -18.32 18.39 -16.92
N ASP A 483 -19.58 18.60 -16.51
CA ASP A 483 -20.00 18.45 -15.11
C ASP A 483 -19.90 16.98 -14.66
N GLN A 484 -20.23 16.03 -15.54
CA GLN A 484 -20.07 14.60 -15.28
C GLN A 484 -18.58 14.26 -15.10
N ILE A 485 -17.72 14.71 -16.01
CA ILE A 485 -16.27 14.46 -15.92
C ILE A 485 -15.65 15.10 -14.67
N GLN A 486 -16.07 16.33 -14.33
CA GLN A 486 -15.57 17.01 -13.12
C GLN A 486 -16.05 16.35 -11.82
N SER A 487 -17.13 15.57 -11.85
CA SER A 487 -17.63 14.82 -10.69
C SER A 487 -16.85 13.52 -10.45
N LEU A 488 -16.08 13.05 -11.43
CA LEU A 488 -15.21 11.88 -11.28
C LEU A 488 -13.96 12.20 -10.44
N ASN A 489 -13.44 11.23 -9.73
CA ASN A 489 -12.12 11.32 -9.09
C ASN A 489 -11.04 10.82 -10.05
N LEU A 490 -10.65 11.66 -11.02
CA LEU A 490 -9.71 11.28 -12.09
C LEU A 490 -8.25 11.23 -11.64
N VAL A 491 -7.88 11.97 -10.60
CA VAL A 491 -6.48 12.09 -10.16
C VAL A 491 -6.14 11.04 -9.10
N GLY A 492 -7.16 10.37 -8.55
CA GLY A 492 -6.95 9.33 -7.53
C GLY A 492 -6.28 9.88 -6.27
N GLN A 493 -5.30 9.15 -5.76
CA GLN A 493 -4.56 9.53 -4.55
C GLN A 493 -3.56 10.66 -4.82
N SER A 494 -3.39 11.54 -3.84
CA SER A 494 -2.34 12.57 -3.89
C SER A 494 -0.96 11.90 -3.84
N ARG A 495 -0.15 12.16 -4.86
CA ARG A 495 1.21 11.61 -4.99
C ARG A 495 2.24 12.72 -5.15
N PHE A 496 3.41 12.48 -4.64
CA PHE A 496 4.58 13.33 -4.88
C PHE A 496 5.75 12.44 -5.29
N MET A 497 6.15 12.54 -6.55
CA MET A 497 7.33 11.86 -7.07
C MET A 497 8.42 12.89 -7.33
N PRO A 498 9.64 12.71 -6.77
CA PRO A 498 10.78 13.56 -7.11
C PRO A 498 11.13 13.46 -8.60
N ASP A 499 11.58 14.56 -9.19
CA ASP A 499 11.88 14.64 -10.63
C ASP A 499 12.90 13.58 -11.13
N TRP A 500 13.79 13.10 -10.25
CA TRP A 500 14.78 12.07 -10.60
C TRP A 500 14.20 10.64 -10.70
N VAL A 501 12.98 10.42 -10.19
CA VAL A 501 12.28 9.12 -10.32
C VAL A 501 11.50 9.05 -11.63
N LEU A 502 11.13 10.22 -12.19
CA LEU A 502 10.48 10.25 -13.49
C LEU A 502 11.45 9.68 -14.52
N PRO A 503 11.00 8.80 -15.44
CA PRO A 503 11.86 8.32 -16.52
C PRO A 503 12.49 9.52 -17.23
N ASP A 504 13.78 9.39 -17.57
CA ASP A 504 14.53 10.43 -18.27
C ASP A 504 13.65 11.04 -19.36
N GLN A 505 12.98 12.14 -19.03
CA GLN A 505 12.42 12.98 -20.07
C GLN A 505 13.65 13.35 -20.92
N PRO A 506 13.65 13.04 -22.21
CA PRO A 506 14.74 13.50 -23.05
C PRO A 506 14.94 14.98 -22.76
N ASP A 507 16.19 15.40 -22.52
CA ASP A 507 16.63 16.77 -22.20
C ASP A 507 16.16 17.84 -23.23
N SER A 508 14.95 17.73 -23.68
CA SER A 508 14.23 18.65 -24.53
C SER A 508 12.99 19.19 -23.82
N PHE A 509 13.15 19.78 -22.59
CA PHE A 509 12.48 21.07 -22.50
C PHE A 509 13.22 22.02 -23.43
N THR A 510 13.07 21.83 -24.71
CA THR A 510 12.89 22.98 -25.57
C THR A 510 11.67 23.65 -24.97
N GLU A 511 11.88 24.77 -24.26
CA GLU A 511 10.86 25.79 -24.02
C GLU A 511 9.93 25.72 -25.22
N PRO A 512 8.61 25.39 -25.06
CA PRO A 512 7.73 25.20 -26.21
C PRO A 512 7.96 26.42 -27.07
N ALA A 513 8.40 26.22 -28.29
CA ALA A 513 8.85 27.29 -29.17
C ALA A 513 7.75 28.31 -29.12
N ALA A 514 8.06 29.52 -28.60
CA ALA A 514 7.09 30.52 -28.17
C ALA A 514 5.93 30.49 -29.18
N ALA A 515 4.72 30.16 -28.66
CA ALA A 515 3.58 29.87 -29.53
C ALA A 515 3.54 30.92 -30.61
N ALA A 516 3.51 30.53 -31.88
CA ALA A 516 3.59 31.52 -32.97
C ALA A 516 2.32 32.39 -32.88
N PRO A 517 2.45 33.74 -32.97
CA PRO A 517 1.30 34.61 -32.97
C PRO A 517 0.26 34.16 -33.99
N VAL A 518 -0.97 33.98 -33.56
CA VAL A 518 -2.08 33.63 -34.45
C VAL A 518 -2.91 34.87 -34.75
N SER A 519 -3.43 34.92 -35.98
CA SER A 519 -4.39 35.95 -36.38
C SER A 519 -5.75 35.28 -36.52
N LEU A 520 -6.64 35.58 -35.59
CA LEU A 520 -8.02 35.09 -35.58
C LEU A 520 -8.96 36.20 -36.05
N ILE A 521 -9.75 35.92 -37.07
CA ILE A 521 -10.75 36.84 -37.59
C ILE A 521 -12.12 36.16 -37.47
N GLY A 522 -13.02 36.78 -36.73
CA GLY A 522 -14.41 36.35 -36.60
C GLY A 522 -15.22 36.56 -37.87
N THR A 523 -16.51 36.32 -37.76
CA THR A 523 -17.50 36.50 -38.83
C THR A 523 -18.39 37.72 -38.54
N ALA A 524 -19.45 37.92 -39.27
CA ALA A 524 -20.47 38.94 -38.98
C ALA A 524 -21.58 38.40 -38.02
N GLN A 525 -21.26 37.39 -37.20
CA GLN A 525 -22.12 36.82 -36.20
C GLN A 525 -21.36 36.70 -34.87
N ALA A 526 -22.05 36.57 -33.76
CA ALA A 526 -21.43 36.44 -32.44
C ALA A 526 -20.46 35.25 -32.39
N ASP A 527 -19.18 35.51 -32.24
CA ASP A 527 -18.11 34.53 -32.21
C ASP A 527 -17.48 34.41 -30.82
N VAL A 528 -16.85 33.28 -30.57
CA VAL A 528 -15.98 33.07 -29.41
C VAL A 528 -14.58 32.76 -29.94
N LEU A 529 -13.67 33.73 -29.81
CA LEU A 529 -12.29 33.63 -30.29
C LEU A 529 -11.34 33.68 -29.09
N SER A 530 -10.42 32.70 -29.03
CA SER A 530 -9.39 32.63 -28.00
C SER A 530 -8.02 32.49 -28.64
N GLY A 531 -7.10 33.39 -28.29
CA GLY A 531 -5.68 33.28 -28.59
C GLY A 531 -4.95 32.31 -27.66
N GLY A 532 -3.66 32.12 -27.88
CA GLY A 532 -2.78 31.29 -27.06
C GLY A 532 -1.89 32.10 -26.10
N ASP A 533 -0.66 31.64 -25.90
CA ASP A 533 0.33 32.27 -25.02
C ASP A 533 1.30 33.21 -25.77
N ALA A 534 0.97 33.61 -27.00
CA ALA A 534 1.75 34.54 -27.83
C ALA A 534 0.97 35.84 -28.03
N ASP A 535 1.66 36.87 -28.55
CA ASP A 535 1.05 38.16 -28.96
C ASP A 535 0.11 37.97 -30.16
N ASP A 536 -1.14 37.63 -29.92
CA ASP A 536 -2.12 37.27 -30.91
C ASP A 536 -2.88 38.51 -31.45
N LEU A 537 -3.29 38.44 -32.70
CA LEU A 537 -4.18 39.42 -33.32
C LEU A 537 -5.59 38.81 -33.44
N ILE A 538 -6.54 39.35 -32.67
CA ILE A 538 -7.92 38.84 -32.63
C ILE A 538 -8.87 39.96 -33.09
N HIS A 539 -9.63 39.69 -34.14
CA HIS A 539 -10.64 40.58 -34.72
C HIS A 539 -12.01 39.93 -34.71
N GLY A 540 -12.95 40.47 -33.92
CA GLY A 540 -14.31 39.94 -33.83
C GLY A 540 -15.21 40.27 -35.03
N LEU A 541 -15.02 41.43 -35.68
CA LEU A 541 -15.84 42.01 -36.74
C LEU A 541 -17.17 42.58 -36.24
N GLU A 542 -18.31 42.24 -36.86
CA GLU A 542 -19.63 42.76 -36.52
C GLU A 542 -20.34 41.79 -35.55
N ASP A 543 -21.27 42.30 -34.70
CA ASP A 543 -22.03 41.62 -33.68
C ASP A 543 -21.30 41.52 -32.29
N ASN A 544 -21.87 40.78 -31.32
CA ASN A 544 -21.37 40.70 -29.93
C ASN A 544 -20.45 39.49 -29.73
N ASP A 545 -19.15 39.71 -29.95
CA ASP A 545 -18.13 38.67 -29.86
C ASP A 545 -17.56 38.54 -28.44
N LYS A 546 -17.11 37.33 -28.11
CA LYS A 546 -16.33 37.07 -26.91
C LYS A 546 -14.87 36.78 -27.35
N LEU A 547 -13.98 37.72 -27.03
CA LEU A 547 -12.57 37.63 -27.39
C LEU A 547 -11.70 37.41 -26.16
N SER A 548 -10.74 36.50 -26.23
CA SER A 548 -9.75 36.24 -25.19
C SER A 548 -8.36 36.13 -25.82
N GLY A 549 -7.42 36.91 -25.34
CA GLY A 549 -6.05 36.93 -25.84
C GLY A 549 -5.15 35.81 -25.32
N GLY A 550 -5.57 35.10 -24.27
CA GLY A 550 -4.71 34.12 -23.63
C GLY A 550 -3.63 34.72 -22.73
N GLY A 551 -2.40 34.20 -22.78
CA GLY A 551 -1.28 34.59 -21.90
C GLY A 551 -0.28 35.56 -22.56
N GLY A 552 -0.45 35.96 -23.82
CA GLY A 552 0.42 36.86 -24.57
C GLY A 552 0.20 38.36 -24.30
#